data_e3f96b503409e2ef8cf4388b1b57a3d7
#
_entry.id   e3f96b503409e2ef8cf4388b1b57a3d7
#
_cell.length_a   1.000
_cell.length_b   1.000
_cell.length_c   1.000
_cell.angle_alpha   90.00
_cell.angle_beta   90.00
_cell.angle_gamma   90.00
#
_symmetry.space_group_name_H-M   'P 1'
#
loop_
_entity.id
_entity.type
_entity.pdbx_description
1 polymer ?
#
loop_
_entity_poly.entity_id
_entity_poly.type
_entity_poly.pdbx_seq_one_letter_code
_entity_poly.pdbx_strand_id
1 'polypeptide(L)'
;MLARAVPTALLALALLAPASAGARPADHLWATVNVCDTAKAPDTLGVRGRMPGNGSHQRMFMRFRAQFYSGSEFRWKYVTKGGTSPWIEVGSARFAFKETGYEFSFDAPAAGTTFMLRGVAEFQWRAKHNHGGKVVTTVARHTRKFTEAGHRTRDADPKGFSAARCELKP
;
A
#
# COMPACT_ATOMS: atom_id res chain seq x y z
N MET A 1 74.92 -32.59 18.93
CA MET A 1 74.00 -32.17 17.82
C MET A 1 72.68 -31.83 18.47
N LEU A 2 72.39 -30.55 18.64
CA LEU A 2 71.16 -30.08 19.27
C LEU A 2 70.17 -29.63 18.18
N ALA A 3 69.02 -30.30 18.07
CA ALA A 3 67.93 -29.91 17.15
C ALA A 3 67.05 -28.88 17.83
N ARG A 4 66.97 -27.70 17.24
CA ARG A 4 66.03 -26.63 17.66
C ARG A 4 64.66 -26.85 17.01
N ALA A 5 63.61 -27.01 17.82
CA ALA A 5 62.22 -27.00 17.38
C ALA A 5 61.73 -25.57 17.29
N VAL A 6 61.14 -25.21 16.13
CA VAL A 6 60.49 -23.93 15.87
C VAL A 6 58.98 -24.09 16.10
N PRO A 7 58.31 -23.28 16.94
CA PRO A 7 56.87 -23.35 17.11
C PRO A 7 56.20 -22.57 15.97
N THR A 8 55.34 -23.24 15.21
CA THR A 8 54.45 -22.64 14.19
C THR A 8 53.23 -22.03 14.89
N ALA A 9 53.15 -20.72 14.94
CA ALA A 9 51.99 -20.03 15.43
C ALA A 9 50.89 -19.98 14.32
N LEU A 10 49.78 -20.67 14.58
CA LEU A 10 48.56 -20.55 13.73
C LEU A 10 47.81 -19.28 14.08
N LEU A 11 47.79 -18.35 13.13
CA LEU A 11 47.00 -17.12 13.17
C LEU A 11 45.57 -17.45 12.76
N ALA A 12 44.62 -17.54 13.69
CA ALA A 12 43.19 -17.70 13.41
C ALA A 12 42.59 -16.38 12.94
N LEU A 13 42.31 -16.27 11.63
CA LEU A 13 41.64 -15.11 11.05
C LEU A 13 40.13 -15.23 11.29
N ALA A 14 39.61 -14.49 12.30
CA ALA A 14 38.19 -14.40 12.58
C ALA A 14 37.49 -13.60 11.47
N LEU A 15 36.74 -14.27 10.59
CA LEU A 15 35.85 -13.68 9.61
C LEU A 15 34.66 -13.03 10.31
N LEU A 16 34.71 -11.71 10.50
CA LEU A 16 33.55 -10.91 10.88
C LEU A 16 32.59 -10.88 9.69
N ALA A 17 31.55 -11.73 9.72
CA ALA A 17 30.44 -11.62 8.78
C ALA A 17 29.70 -10.29 9.03
N PRO A 18 29.45 -9.45 7.99
CA PRO A 18 28.66 -8.27 8.15
C PRO A 18 27.23 -8.67 8.54
N ALA A 19 26.75 -8.15 9.68
CA ALA A 19 25.36 -8.30 10.08
C ALA A 19 24.47 -7.72 8.97
N SER A 20 23.69 -8.57 8.31
CA SER A 20 22.68 -8.16 7.34
C SER A 20 21.76 -7.18 8.04
N ALA A 21 21.85 -5.90 7.70
CA ALA A 21 20.91 -4.88 8.14
C ALA A 21 19.53 -5.32 7.64
N GLY A 22 18.71 -5.86 8.54
CA GLY A 22 17.35 -6.32 8.25
C GLY A 22 16.61 -5.19 7.55
N ALA A 23 16.07 -5.46 6.35
CA ALA A 23 15.29 -4.52 5.58
C ALA A 23 14.21 -3.91 6.50
N ARG A 24 14.23 -2.59 6.65
CA ARG A 24 13.26 -1.86 7.46
C ARG A 24 11.86 -2.05 6.89
N PRO A 25 10.80 -2.07 7.73
CA PRO A 25 9.40 -2.28 7.31
C PRO A 25 8.84 -1.26 6.30
N ALA A 26 9.65 -0.36 5.75
CA ALA A 26 9.27 0.61 4.74
C ALA A 26 8.73 -0.03 3.44
N ASP A 27 9.06 -1.30 3.18
CA ASP A 27 8.74 -2.00 1.93
C ASP A 27 7.34 -2.61 1.89
N HIS A 28 6.51 -2.38 2.91
CA HIS A 28 5.16 -2.95 2.98
C HIS A 28 4.03 -1.95 2.68
N LEU A 29 4.33 -0.83 2.01
CA LEU A 29 3.33 0.13 1.55
C LEU A 29 2.88 -0.25 0.14
N TRP A 30 1.64 -0.72 0.01
CA TRP A 30 1.08 -1.13 -1.28
C TRP A 30 -0.40 -0.80 -1.40
N ALA A 31 -0.91 -0.85 -2.63
CA ALA A 31 -2.32 -0.86 -2.97
C ALA A 31 -2.58 -1.89 -4.07
N THR A 32 -3.74 -2.53 -4.05
CA THR A 32 -4.16 -3.49 -5.08
C THR A 32 -5.64 -3.36 -5.36
N VAL A 33 -6.06 -3.75 -6.56
CA VAL A 33 -7.45 -4.04 -6.86
C VAL A 33 -7.76 -5.43 -6.31
N ASN A 34 -8.71 -5.53 -5.39
CA ASN A 34 -9.10 -6.80 -4.76
C ASN A 34 -10.52 -7.27 -5.15
N VAL A 35 -11.30 -6.41 -5.77
CA VAL A 35 -12.61 -6.71 -6.37
C VAL A 35 -12.69 -5.99 -7.71
N CYS A 36 -13.12 -6.68 -8.76
CA CYS A 36 -13.26 -6.11 -10.09
C CYS A 36 -14.41 -6.78 -10.83
N ASP A 37 -15.53 -6.08 -10.90
CA ASP A 37 -16.70 -6.44 -11.72
C ASP A 37 -17.07 -7.93 -11.58
N THR A 38 -17.41 -8.34 -10.37
CA THR A 38 -17.77 -9.73 -10.10
C THR A 38 -19.29 -9.92 -10.03
N ALA A 39 -19.75 -11.16 -10.14
CA ALA A 39 -21.18 -11.46 -10.00
C ALA A 39 -21.76 -11.01 -8.64
N LYS A 40 -20.93 -10.92 -7.58
CA LYS A 40 -21.35 -10.45 -6.26
C LYS A 40 -21.26 -8.92 -6.12
N ALA A 41 -20.41 -8.31 -6.89
CA ALA A 41 -20.18 -6.87 -6.89
C ALA A 41 -20.05 -6.37 -8.35
N PRO A 42 -21.16 -6.36 -9.09
CA PRO A 42 -21.16 -5.87 -10.46
C PRO A 42 -20.78 -4.39 -10.51
N ASP A 43 -20.18 -3.97 -11.61
CA ASP A 43 -19.77 -2.59 -11.88
C ASP A 43 -18.93 -1.96 -10.76
N THR A 44 -18.16 -2.79 -10.03
CA THR A 44 -17.45 -2.39 -8.83
C THR A 44 -15.94 -2.48 -8.99
N LEU A 45 -15.25 -1.42 -8.56
CA LEU A 45 -13.81 -1.40 -8.33
C LEU A 45 -13.54 -1.42 -6.82
N GLY A 46 -13.09 -2.53 -6.28
CA GLY A 46 -12.58 -2.62 -4.91
C GLY A 46 -11.07 -2.34 -4.89
N VAL A 47 -10.67 -1.42 -4.03
CA VAL A 47 -9.26 -1.06 -3.82
C VAL A 47 -8.88 -1.31 -2.38
N ARG A 48 -7.81 -2.05 -2.15
CA ARG A 48 -7.24 -2.28 -0.83
C ARG A 48 -5.83 -1.75 -0.73
N GLY A 49 -5.50 -1.21 0.44
CA GLY A 49 -4.16 -0.71 0.74
C GLY A 49 -3.64 -1.23 2.08
N ARG A 50 -2.33 -1.30 2.17
CA ARG A 50 -1.59 -1.58 3.40
C ARG A 50 -0.61 -0.46 3.66
N MET A 51 -0.56 0.02 4.90
CA MET A 51 0.44 0.98 5.34
C MET A 51 1.17 0.49 6.58
N PRO A 52 2.51 0.62 6.61
CA PRO A 52 3.30 0.26 7.78
C PRO A 52 3.14 1.30 8.88
N GLY A 53 3.19 0.85 10.12
CA GLY A 53 3.46 1.74 11.25
C GLY A 53 4.92 2.19 11.24
N ASN A 54 5.21 3.16 12.09
CA ASN A 54 6.56 3.70 12.26
C ASN A 54 7.01 3.71 13.74
N GLY A 55 6.26 2.99 14.59
CA GLY A 55 6.52 2.91 16.04
C GLY A 55 6.08 4.15 16.83
N SER A 56 5.56 5.19 16.18
CA SER A 56 5.17 6.44 16.83
C SER A 56 3.72 6.46 17.31
N HIS A 57 3.35 7.51 18.07
CA HIS A 57 1.97 7.76 18.52
C HIS A 57 1.08 8.40 17.45
N GLN A 58 1.57 8.56 16.21
CA GLN A 58 0.79 9.11 15.12
C GLN A 58 -0.43 8.25 14.80
N ARG A 59 -1.49 8.90 14.31
CA ARG A 59 -2.67 8.21 13.77
C ARG A 59 -2.49 8.01 12.27
N MET A 60 -2.92 6.86 11.78
CA MET A 60 -2.78 6.44 10.38
C MET A 60 -4.11 6.57 9.67
N PHE A 61 -4.08 7.17 8.49
CA PHE A 61 -5.25 7.40 7.65
C PHE A 61 -4.99 6.93 6.23
N MET A 62 -6.01 6.34 5.61
CA MET A 62 -6.01 6.00 4.19
C MET A 62 -7.19 6.69 3.49
N ARG A 63 -6.98 7.05 2.24
CA ARG A 63 -8.02 7.50 1.31
C ARG A 63 -7.80 6.82 -0.02
N PHE A 64 -8.89 6.43 -0.66
CA PHE A 64 -8.84 5.76 -1.95
C PHE A 64 -9.44 6.66 -3.02
N ARG A 65 -8.90 6.56 -4.23
CA ARG A 65 -9.39 7.29 -5.39
C ARG A 65 -9.39 6.38 -6.60
N ALA A 66 -10.43 6.46 -7.41
CA ALA A 66 -10.51 5.77 -8.68
C ALA A 66 -9.95 6.64 -9.80
N GLN A 67 -9.25 6.01 -10.73
CA GLN A 67 -8.86 6.60 -12.01
C GLN A 67 -9.37 5.73 -13.15
N PHE A 68 -9.76 6.37 -14.24
CA PHE A 68 -10.05 5.72 -15.52
C PHE A 68 -9.01 6.10 -16.58
N TYR A 69 -8.79 5.20 -17.52
CA TYR A 69 -7.92 5.48 -18.67
C TYR A 69 -8.70 6.16 -19.77
N SER A 70 -8.30 7.36 -20.16
CA SER A 70 -8.86 8.09 -21.31
C SER A 70 -8.12 7.68 -22.56
N GLY A 71 -8.76 6.91 -23.42
CA GLY A 71 -8.19 6.49 -24.71
C GLY A 71 -7.90 7.65 -25.65
N SER A 72 -8.72 8.70 -25.62
CA SER A 72 -8.53 9.90 -26.46
C SER A 72 -7.38 10.78 -26.01
N GLU A 73 -7.07 10.80 -24.72
CA GLU A 73 -5.98 11.60 -24.16
C GLU A 73 -4.73 10.76 -23.79
N PHE A 74 -4.80 9.42 -23.96
CA PHE A 74 -3.74 8.44 -23.64
C PHE A 74 -3.19 8.58 -22.21
N ARG A 75 -4.07 8.91 -21.25
CA ARG A 75 -3.66 9.12 -19.84
C ARG A 75 -4.73 8.70 -18.84
N TRP A 76 -4.29 8.48 -17.62
CA TRP A 76 -5.14 8.23 -16.46
C TRP A 76 -5.73 9.53 -15.91
N LYS A 77 -7.04 9.55 -15.71
CA LYS A 77 -7.79 10.68 -15.13
C LYS A 77 -8.52 10.25 -13.89
N TYR A 78 -8.60 11.13 -12.90
CA TYR A 78 -9.42 10.85 -11.73
C TYR A 78 -10.90 10.90 -12.08
N VAL A 79 -11.65 9.92 -11.51
CA VAL A 79 -13.11 9.99 -11.50
C VAL A 79 -13.53 11.09 -10.55
N THR A 80 -14.27 12.07 -11.06
CA THR A 80 -14.63 13.29 -10.30
C THR A 80 -15.81 13.06 -9.37
N LYS A 81 -16.88 12.45 -9.85
CA LYS A 81 -18.08 12.15 -9.05
C LYS A 81 -18.00 10.72 -8.52
N GLY A 82 -18.10 10.55 -7.20
CA GLY A 82 -18.06 9.22 -6.57
C GLY A 82 -16.70 8.53 -6.56
N GLY A 83 -15.68 9.08 -7.23
CA GLY A 83 -14.36 8.43 -7.37
C GLY A 83 -13.36 8.71 -6.24
N THR A 84 -13.82 9.19 -5.08
CA THR A 84 -12.94 9.48 -3.93
C THR A 84 -13.63 9.09 -2.63
N SER A 85 -12.98 8.24 -1.82
CA SER A 85 -13.46 7.90 -0.48
C SER A 85 -13.21 9.04 0.52
N PRO A 86 -13.89 9.06 1.67
CA PRO A 86 -13.44 9.85 2.81
C PRO A 86 -12.05 9.37 3.29
N TRP A 87 -11.38 10.17 4.14
CA TRP A 87 -10.24 9.70 4.90
C TRP A 87 -10.69 8.70 5.97
N ILE A 88 -10.18 7.48 5.91
CA ILE A 88 -10.48 6.39 6.84
C ILE A 88 -9.35 6.33 7.86
N GLU A 89 -9.67 6.51 9.13
CA GLU A 89 -8.71 6.31 10.20
C GLU A 89 -8.52 4.79 10.44
N VAL A 90 -7.30 4.30 10.29
CA VAL A 90 -7.00 2.87 10.39
C VAL A 90 -6.27 2.49 11.69
N GLY A 91 -5.98 3.46 12.53
CA GLY A 91 -5.45 3.23 13.86
C GLY A 91 -4.12 3.91 14.16
N SER A 92 -3.37 3.35 15.11
CA SER A 92 -2.11 3.91 15.58
C SER A 92 -0.92 3.38 14.78
N ALA A 93 0.05 4.26 14.52
CA ALA A 93 1.33 3.91 13.88
C ALA A 93 2.30 3.11 14.78
N ARG A 94 1.90 2.80 16.01
CA ARG A 94 2.65 1.91 16.92
C ARG A 94 2.67 0.45 16.46
N PHE A 95 1.66 0.01 15.71
CA PHE A 95 1.53 -1.35 15.21
C PHE A 95 2.36 -1.54 13.94
N ALA A 96 2.72 -2.79 13.62
CA ALA A 96 3.55 -3.11 12.47
C ALA A 96 2.94 -2.63 11.13
N PHE A 97 1.65 -2.84 10.94
CA PHE A 97 0.92 -2.36 9.76
C PHE A 97 -0.59 -2.30 10.01
N LYS A 98 -1.29 -1.61 9.10
CA LYS A 98 -2.75 -1.60 8.98
C LYS A 98 -3.16 -1.77 7.54
N GLU A 99 -4.30 -2.44 7.33
CA GLU A 99 -4.93 -2.62 6.04
C GLU A 99 -6.37 -2.17 6.09
N THR A 100 -6.84 -1.56 5.01
CA THR A 100 -8.24 -1.26 4.77
C THR A 100 -8.49 -1.15 3.28
N GLY A 101 -9.74 -1.10 2.87
CA GLY A 101 -10.14 -0.94 1.47
C GLY A 101 -11.36 -0.05 1.34
N TYR A 102 -11.71 0.22 0.10
CA TYR A 102 -12.91 0.94 -0.30
C TYR A 102 -13.39 0.43 -1.65
N GLU A 103 -14.70 0.32 -1.81
CA GLU A 103 -15.34 -0.09 -3.05
C GLU A 103 -16.04 1.11 -3.71
N PHE A 104 -15.81 1.24 -5.00
CA PHE A 104 -16.43 2.22 -5.87
C PHE A 104 -17.41 1.51 -6.78
N SER A 105 -18.68 1.87 -6.74
CA SER A 105 -19.69 1.40 -7.68
C SER A 105 -19.91 2.44 -8.77
N PHE A 106 -20.06 1.98 -9.98
CA PHE A 106 -20.24 2.79 -11.18
C PHE A 106 -21.53 2.41 -11.89
N ASP A 107 -21.96 3.23 -12.82
CA ASP A 107 -22.96 2.82 -13.79
C ASP A 107 -22.32 1.84 -14.78
N ALA A 108 -23.08 0.81 -15.20
CA ALA A 108 -22.59 -0.16 -16.18
C ALA A 108 -22.14 0.54 -17.46
N PRO A 109 -21.04 0.11 -18.08
CA PRO A 109 -20.64 0.62 -19.37
C PRO A 109 -21.71 0.38 -20.44
N ALA A 110 -21.86 1.28 -21.37
CA ALA A 110 -22.75 1.07 -22.53
C ALA A 110 -22.28 -0.14 -23.34
N ALA A 111 -23.22 -0.81 -24.00
CA ALA A 111 -22.91 -1.97 -24.86
C ALA A 111 -21.78 -1.65 -25.85
N GLY A 112 -20.78 -2.52 -25.92
CA GLY A 112 -19.60 -2.36 -26.76
C GLY A 112 -18.53 -1.43 -26.19
N THR A 113 -18.68 -0.91 -24.97
CA THR A 113 -17.65 -0.11 -24.28
C THR A 113 -17.06 -0.87 -23.07
N THR A 114 -15.86 -0.51 -22.70
CA THR A 114 -15.18 -1.03 -21.52
C THR A 114 -14.53 0.10 -20.78
N PHE A 115 -14.70 0.16 -19.47
CA PHE A 115 -13.97 1.12 -18.64
C PHE A 115 -12.76 0.44 -18.02
N MET A 116 -11.56 0.91 -18.38
CA MET A 116 -10.35 0.48 -17.71
C MET A 116 -10.08 1.38 -16.52
N LEU A 117 -10.11 0.81 -15.33
CA LEU A 117 -9.97 1.50 -14.06
C LEU A 117 -8.70 1.08 -13.32
N ARG A 118 -8.22 1.94 -12.43
CA ARG A 118 -7.24 1.59 -11.40
C ARG A 118 -7.52 2.37 -10.11
N GLY A 119 -7.00 1.87 -9.02
CA GLY A 119 -7.04 2.57 -7.75
C GLY A 119 -5.79 3.39 -7.46
N VAL A 120 -5.95 4.40 -6.62
CA VAL A 120 -4.87 5.13 -5.96
C VAL A 120 -5.18 5.13 -4.48
N ALA A 121 -4.28 4.60 -3.67
CA ALA A 121 -4.35 4.73 -2.21
C ALA A 121 -3.44 5.86 -1.76
N GLU A 122 -3.97 6.77 -0.97
CA GLU A 122 -3.25 7.86 -0.32
C GLU A 122 -3.13 7.54 1.17
N PHE A 123 -1.97 7.78 1.74
CA PHE A 123 -1.62 7.42 3.11
C PHE A 123 -1.13 8.63 3.86
N GLN A 124 -1.65 8.84 5.06
CA GLN A 124 -1.22 9.91 5.95
C GLN A 124 -0.93 9.39 7.36
N TRP A 125 0.19 9.83 7.90
CA TRP A 125 0.49 9.74 9.33
C TRP A 125 0.27 11.13 9.92
N ARG A 126 -0.65 11.24 10.88
CA ARG A 126 -1.04 12.50 11.50
C ARG A 126 -0.59 12.53 12.95
N ALA A 127 0.06 13.61 13.35
CA ALA A 127 0.47 13.87 14.72
C ALA A 127 -0.46 14.90 15.37
N LYS A 128 -0.71 14.71 16.66
CA LYS A 128 -1.40 15.73 17.50
C LYS A 128 -0.35 16.48 18.28
N HIS A 129 -0.46 17.81 18.27
CA HIS A 129 0.41 18.72 19.02
C HIS A 129 -0.47 19.64 19.87
N ASN A 130 0.02 19.99 21.06
CA ASN A 130 -0.60 21.05 21.83
C ASN A 130 0.05 22.39 21.44
N HIS A 131 -0.74 23.32 20.96
CA HIS A 131 -0.31 24.66 20.60
C HIS A 131 -1.21 25.69 21.26
N GLY A 132 -0.68 26.42 22.24
CA GLY A 132 -1.44 27.43 22.99
C GLY A 132 -2.69 26.86 23.69
N GLY A 133 -2.62 25.67 24.28
CA GLY A 133 -3.74 24.99 24.95
C GLY A 133 -4.75 24.33 24.00
N LYS A 134 -4.56 24.41 22.68
CA LYS A 134 -5.40 23.75 21.67
C LYS A 134 -4.70 22.56 21.06
N VAL A 135 -5.42 21.45 20.89
CA VAL A 135 -4.90 20.26 20.18
C VAL A 135 -5.04 20.50 18.68
N VAL A 136 -3.90 20.57 18.00
CA VAL A 136 -3.80 20.72 16.55
C VAL A 136 -3.34 19.39 15.95
N THR A 137 -3.97 18.97 14.85
CA THR A 137 -3.58 17.78 14.09
C THR A 137 -2.84 18.20 12.84
N THR A 138 -1.62 17.71 12.65
CA THR A 138 -0.79 17.98 11.48
C THR A 138 -0.49 16.70 10.71
N VAL A 139 -0.35 16.82 9.39
CA VAL A 139 0.09 15.71 8.53
C VAL A 139 1.62 15.65 8.61
N ALA A 140 2.13 14.64 9.35
CA ALA A 140 3.56 14.43 9.51
C ALA A 140 4.19 13.77 8.26
N ARG A 141 3.44 12.92 7.57
CA ARG A 141 3.85 12.26 6.32
C ARG A 141 2.64 12.01 5.44
N HIS A 142 2.81 12.23 4.14
CA HIS A 142 1.84 11.89 3.10
C HIS A 142 2.54 11.18 1.95
N THR A 143 1.94 10.12 1.44
CA THR A 143 2.40 9.41 0.25
C THR A 143 1.23 8.74 -0.46
N ARG A 144 1.46 8.25 -1.68
CA ARG A 144 0.45 7.53 -2.47
C ARG A 144 1.05 6.33 -3.17
N LYS A 145 0.22 5.34 -3.45
CA LYS A 145 0.51 4.18 -4.29
C LYS A 145 -0.62 4.00 -5.30
N PHE A 146 -0.24 3.67 -6.52
CA PHE A 146 -1.17 3.11 -7.51
C PHE A 146 -1.36 1.63 -7.20
N THR A 147 -2.50 1.08 -7.64
CA THR A 147 -2.75 -0.35 -7.50
C THR A 147 -1.75 -1.16 -8.34
N GLU A 148 -1.26 -2.23 -7.75
CA GLU A 148 -0.35 -3.21 -8.33
C GLU A 148 -0.85 -4.63 -8.04
N ALA A 149 -0.46 -5.61 -8.85
CA ALA A 149 -0.81 -7.01 -8.62
C ALA A 149 0.13 -7.65 -7.59
N GLY A 150 -0.24 -8.85 -7.10
CA GLY A 150 0.62 -9.65 -6.23
C GLY A 150 0.34 -9.53 -4.73
N HIS A 151 -0.63 -8.71 -4.32
CA HIS A 151 -1.00 -8.53 -2.92
C HIS A 151 -2.32 -9.25 -2.60
N ARG A 152 -2.21 -10.43 -2.02
CA ARG A 152 -3.39 -11.23 -1.61
C ARG A 152 -4.06 -10.61 -0.37
N THR A 153 -5.37 -10.43 -0.45
CA THR A 153 -6.20 -9.90 0.63
C THR A 153 -7.29 -10.89 1.01
N ARG A 154 -7.78 -10.81 2.26
CA ARG A 154 -8.81 -11.75 2.77
C ARG A 154 -10.18 -11.54 2.13
N ASP A 155 -10.48 -10.31 1.76
CA ASP A 155 -11.73 -9.81 1.22
C ASP A 155 -11.70 -9.68 -0.32
N ALA A 156 -10.73 -10.33 -0.97
CA ALA A 156 -10.67 -10.38 -2.43
C ALA A 156 -11.81 -11.22 -3.01
N ASP A 157 -12.43 -10.72 -4.08
CA ASP A 157 -13.40 -11.45 -4.87
C ASP A 157 -12.99 -11.43 -6.36
N PRO A 158 -12.74 -12.59 -6.96
CA PRO A 158 -12.69 -13.92 -6.35
C PRO A 158 -11.53 -14.06 -5.34
N LYS A 159 -11.63 -15.02 -4.44
CA LYS A 159 -10.62 -15.27 -3.40
C LYS A 159 -9.21 -15.32 -3.97
N GLY A 160 -8.31 -14.51 -3.41
CA GLY A 160 -6.91 -14.40 -3.86
C GLY A 160 -6.70 -13.48 -5.06
N PHE A 161 -7.76 -12.86 -5.58
CA PHE A 161 -7.64 -11.88 -6.67
C PHE A 161 -6.81 -10.67 -6.23
N SER A 162 -5.91 -10.25 -7.11
CA SER A 162 -5.07 -9.06 -6.94
C SER A 162 -4.62 -8.58 -8.30
N ALA A 163 -4.98 -7.37 -8.66
CA ALA A 163 -4.67 -6.81 -9.96
C ALA A 163 -4.21 -5.34 -9.84
N ALA A 164 -3.49 -4.89 -10.87
CA ALA A 164 -3.13 -3.47 -11.00
C ALA A 164 -4.29 -2.61 -11.57
N ARG A 165 -5.19 -3.24 -12.33
CA ARG A 165 -6.27 -2.60 -13.07
C ARG A 165 -7.53 -3.45 -13.00
N CYS A 166 -8.65 -2.82 -13.30
CA CYS A 166 -9.97 -3.43 -13.39
C CYS A 166 -10.62 -3.01 -14.70
N GLU A 167 -11.22 -3.95 -15.40
CA GLU A 167 -12.04 -3.69 -16.58
C GLU A 167 -13.50 -3.93 -16.22
N LEU A 168 -14.32 -2.87 -16.27
CA LEU A 168 -15.78 -3.00 -16.21
C LEU A 168 -16.30 -3.23 -17.63
N LYS A 169 -17.16 -4.23 -17.77
CA LYS A 169 -17.79 -4.61 -19.05
C LYS A 169 -19.30 -4.45 -18.95
N PRO A 170 -20.01 -4.29 -20.11
CA PRO A 170 -21.47 -4.29 -20.14
C PRO A 170 -22.08 -5.56 -19.60
#